data_96471de72523b676c5472b1d9b54a9ab
#
_entry.id   96471de72523b676c5472b1d9b54a9ab
#
_cell.length_a   1.000
_cell.length_b   1.000
_cell.length_c   1.000
_cell.angle_alpha   90.00
_cell.angle_beta   90.00
_cell.angle_gamma   90.00
#
_symmetry.space_group_name_H-M   'P 1'
#
loop_
_entity.id
_entity.type
_entity.pdbx_description
1 polymer ?
#
loop_
_entity_poly.entity_id
_entity_poly.type
_entity_poly.pdbx_seq_one_letter_code
_entity_poly.pdbx_strand_id
1 'polypeptide(L)'
;MKTLDLLNFTDRYKESVAPDVFQRKECWNRNDRKQFFQSICKDVVDGSAVIVNVEKSKTSIYTFYGHDQKRIVKDTTYKLLTNIDERFIILDANNRLQFLKSLFNNEYVIPKGTYEILVGNGMVTFTIDKAGIHFRDVDTDYQDAIKERLISVTEYGSISRKRMSDVFIGLNSGVAVKPQEKRNAMDSAWSEHIRDLCKEKNNPKVYGFLKLMMKDPDKGYAGQEYIARCFDIQRLKVGKPISINDDTLNKMYEEKDFLDDEWLKNTSRLNTLITYVNNSLNDNSITVHKSSLKRGSMIMNLYYLMCQGVINNYAQYRDALEEHEEIYNDTDFTIGEHDFRWACGGSGLKHTTIRLKAFERIQSVIERTAY
;
A
#
# COMPACT_ATOMS: atom_id res chain seq x y z
N MET A 1 9.83 22.62 17.61
CA MET A 1 8.48 22.19 17.98
C MET A 1 7.70 23.42 18.39
N LYS A 2 6.50 23.58 17.92
CA LYS A 2 5.58 24.65 18.33
C LYS A 2 4.22 24.02 18.69
N THR A 3 3.43 24.75 19.45
CA THR A 3 2.09 24.32 19.83
C THR A 3 1.08 25.26 19.18
N LEU A 4 0.05 24.72 18.59
CA LEU A 4 -1.05 25.46 17.97
C LEU A 4 -2.37 24.93 18.52
N ASP A 5 -3.37 25.80 18.66
CA ASP A 5 -4.73 25.32 18.84
C ASP A 5 -5.24 24.64 17.55
N LEU A 6 -6.26 23.81 17.67
CA LEU A 6 -6.74 22.99 16.55
C LEU A 6 -7.28 23.82 15.40
N LEU A 7 -7.90 24.96 15.67
CA LEU A 7 -8.41 25.84 14.63
C LEU A 7 -7.25 26.45 13.84
N ASN A 8 -6.29 27.06 14.53
CA ASN A 8 -5.09 27.63 13.89
C ASN A 8 -4.24 26.56 13.18
N PHE A 9 -4.17 25.34 13.73
CA PHE A 9 -3.51 24.22 13.06
C PHE A 9 -4.22 23.90 11.73
N THR A 10 -5.54 23.81 11.76
CA THR A 10 -6.33 23.47 10.56
C THR A 10 -6.21 24.57 9.50
N ASP A 11 -6.33 25.84 9.89
CA ASP A 11 -6.23 26.98 8.95
C ASP A 11 -4.83 27.14 8.36
N ARG A 12 -3.79 26.98 9.20
CA ARG A 12 -2.40 27.11 8.76
C ARG A 12 -2.01 26.07 7.71
N TYR A 13 -2.48 24.82 7.88
CA TYR A 13 -2.09 23.71 7.04
C TYR A 13 -3.20 23.24 6.08
N LYS A 14 -4.25 24.07 5.88
CA LYS A 14 -5.37 23.71 5.00
C LYS A 14 -4.96 23.37 3.57
N GLU A 15 -3.96 24.09 3.03
CA GLU A 15 -3.43 23.90 1.68
C GLU A 15 -2.20 22.97 1.64
N SER A 16 -1.98 22.19 2.69
CA SER A 16 -0.84 21.28 2.73
C SER A 16 -1.08 20.03 1.89
N VAL A 17 0.02 19.49 1.35
CA VAL A 17 0.03 18.25 0.57
C VAL A 17 0.44 17.08 1.43
N ALA A 18 -0.27 15.98 1.31
CA ALA A 18 0.10 14.69 1.87
C ALA A 18 0.49 13.75 0.70
N PRO A 19 1.77 13.67 0.32
CA PRO A 19 2.19 12.85 -0.80
C PRO A 19 1.89 11.38 -0.57
N ASP A 20 1.37 10.68 -1.60
CA ASP A 20 1.04 9.25 -1.57
C ASP A 20 2.21 8.36 -1.10
N VAL A 21 3.44 8.85 -1.24
CA VAL A 21 4.66 8.14 -0.81
C VAL A 21 4.80 8.05 0.70
N PHE A 22 4.24 9.02 1.44
CA PHE A 22 4.30 9.07 2.89
C PHE A 22 2.94 8.80 3.53
N GLN A 23 1.86 8.93 2.77
CA GLN A 23 0.53 8.87 3.34
C GLN A 23 -0.32 7.80 2.64
N ARG A 24 -0.98 6.99 3.43
CA ARG A 24 -2.10 6.20 2.92
C ARG A 24 -3.22 7.15 2.48
N LYS A 25 -4.02 6.74 1.49
CA LYS A 25 -5.36 7.30 1.34
C LYS A 25 -6.01 7.27 2.72
N GLU A 26 -6.91 8.22 2.98
CA GLU A 26 -7.62 8.31 4.26
C GLU A 26 -8.05 6.91 4.73
N CYS A 27 -7.44 6.44 5.81
CA CYS A 27 -7.64 5.08 6.30
C CYS A 27 -8.50 5.02 7.55
N TRP A 28 -8.87 6.19 8.11
CA TRP A 28 -9.72 6.25 9.28
C TRP A 28 -11.16 5.88 8.95
N ASN A 29 -11.64 4.81 9.58
CA ASN A 29 -13.03 4.42 9.52
C ASN A 29 -13.88 5.28 10.48
N ARG A 30 -15.19 5.05 10.48
CA ARG A 30 -16.13 5.80 11.33
C ARG A 30 -15.78 5.70 12.83
N ASN A 31 -15.28 4.55 13.26
CA ASN A 31 -14.95 4.33 14.68
C ASN A 31 -13.66 5.09 15.06
N ASP A 32 -12.64 5.08 14.20
CA ASP A 32 -11.39 5.82 14.41
C ASP A 32 -11.68 7.32 14.55
N ARG A 33 -12.52 7.87 13.67
CA ARG A 33 -12.93 9.28 13.72
C ARG A 33 -13.71 9.61 15.00
N LYS A 34 -14.61 8.70 15.44
CA LYS A 34 -15.34 8.86 16.69
C LYS A 34 -14.41 8.84 17.89
N GLN A 35 -13.46 7.91 17.95
CA GLN A 35 -12.48 7.82 19.03
C GLN A 35 -11.61 9.08 19.09
N PHE A 36 -11.15 9.57 17.94
CA PHE A 36 -10.36 10.79 17.88
C PHE A 36 -11.17 12.02 18.34
N PHE A 37 -12.44 12.12 17.92
CA PHE A 37 -13.34 13.18 18.44
C PHE A 37 -13.46 13.12 19.97
N GLN A 38 -13.65 11.94 20.54
CA GLN A 38 -13.69 11.75 21.98
C GLN A 38 -12.36 12.15 22.67
N SER A 39 -11.23 11.87 22.05
CA SER A 39 -9.91 12.29 22.57
C SER A 39 -9.79 13.81 22.58
N ILE A 40 -10.25 14.49 21.53
CA ILE A 40 -10.28 15.96 21.47
C ILE A 40 -11.16 16.51 22.58
N CYS A 41 -12.37 15.98 22.75
CA CYS A 41 -13.26 16.44 23.80
C CYS A 41 -12.62 16.35 25.19
N LYS A 42 -11.89 15.27 25.48
CA LYS A 42 -11.23 15.02 26.76
C LYS A 42 -9.88 15.72 26.93
N ASP A 43 -9.43 16.47 25.94
CA ASP A 43 -8.09 17.08 25.90
C ASP A 43 -6.94 16.08 26.04
N VAL A 44 -7.13 14.90 25.47
CA VAL A 44 -6.10 13.85 25.44
C VAL A 44 -5.66 13.59 23.99
N VAL A 45 -5.38 14.65 23.25
CA VAL A 45 -4.90 14.56 21.87
C VAL A 45 -3.46 14.11 21.88
N ASP A 46 -3.26 12.81 21.67
CA ASP A 46 -1.94 12.23 21.61
C ASP A 46 -1.27 12.45 20.24
N GLY A 47 0.01 12.70 20.28
CA GLY A 47 0.88 12.78 19.11
C GLY A 47 1.07 14.18 18.55
N SER A 48 2.22 14.36 17.90
CA SER A 48 2.58 15.59 17.20
C SER A 48 2.29 15.48 15.71
N ALA A 49 2.00 16.63 15.07
CA ALA A 49 2.03 16.72 13.62
C ALA A 49 3.46 16.96 13.15
N VAL A 50 3.88 16.35 12.04
CA VAL A 50 5.19 16.56 11.43
C VAL A 50 5.03 17.06 10.02
N ILE A 51 5.53 18.27 9.81
CA ILE A 51 5.30 19.08 8.61
C ILE A 51 6.63 19.57 8.08
N VAL A 52 6.80 19.59 6.76
CA VAL A 52 7.92 20.23 6.08
C VAL A 52 7.43 21.50 5.43
N ASN A 53 8.06 22.62 5.76
CA ASN A 53 7.82 23.90 5.11
C ASN A 53 8.69 23.98 3.85
N VAL A 54 8.06 24.04 2.71
CA VAL A 54 8.73 24.18 1.41
C VAL A 54 8.80 25.64 1.02
N GLU A 55 10.00 26.22 1.03
CA GLU A 55 10.20 27.58 0.57
C GLU A 55 10.02 27.67 -0.95
N LYS A 56 9.24 28.65 -1.44
CA LYS A 56 9.01 28.89 -2.89
C LYS A 56 10.30 28.99 -3.70
N SER A 57 11.38 29.52 -3.12
CA SER A 57 12.67 29.69 -3.78
C SER A 57 13.45 28.39 -3.99
N LYS A 58 13.04 27.30 -3.34
CA LYS A 58 13.71 25.99 -3.36
C LYS A 58 12.83 24.89 -3.96
N THR A 59 11.79 25.25 -4.68
CA THR A 59 10.84 24.29 -5.31
C THR A 59 11.50 23.35 -6.32
N SER A 60 12.68 23.68 -6.82
CA SER A 60 13.46 22.80 -7.70
C SER A 60 14.07 21.58 -7.02
N ILE A 61 13.99 21.49 -5.67
CA ILE A 61 14.68 20.47 -4.89
C ILE A 61 13.80 19.25 -4.59
N TYR A 62 12.47 19.40 -4.71
CA TYR A 62 11.56 18.33 -4.36
C TYR A 62 10.92 17.75 -5.59
N THR A 63 11.44 16.62 -5.94
CA THR A 63 10.92 15.87 -7.04
C THR A 63 10.38 14.57 -6.54
N PHE A 64 9.08 14.39 -6.73
CA PHE A 64 8.43 13.11 -6.69
C PHE A 64 8.27 12.69 -8.15
N TYR A 65 8.55 11.43 -8.50
CA TYR A 65 8.46 10.94 -9.86
C TYR A 65 7.10 11.29 -10.48
N GLY A 66 7.09 12.23 -11.39
CA GLY A 66 5.90 12.62 -12.13
C GLY A 66 5.72 11.74 -13.35
N HIS A 67 4.46 11.40 -13.60
CA HIS A 67 4.00 10.47 -14.59
C HIS A 67 4.10 10.98 -16.01
N ASP A 68 5.26 11.03 -16.59
CA ASP A 68 5.34 11.00 -18.04
C ASP A 68 5.95 9.66 -18.45
N GLN A 69 5.10 8.69 -18.82
CA GLN A 69 5.49 7.34 -19.23
C GLN A 69 6.48 7.31 -20.41
N LYS A 70 6.73 8.44 -21.04
CA LYS A 70 7.71 8.61 -22.11
C LYS A 70 9.10 8.98 -21.63
N ARG A 71 9.31 9.18 -20.33
CA ARG A 71 10.60 9.55 -19.74
C ARG A 71 11.01 8.68 -18.58
N ILE A 72 11.01 7.37 -18.77
CA ILE A 72 11.84 6.46 -17.99
C ILE A 72 13.27 6.53 -18.54
N VAL A 73 13.82 7.70 -18.75
CA VAL A 73 15.17 7.85 -19.29
C VAL A 73 15.87 8.95 -18.55
N LYS A 74 16.89 8.55 -17.80
CA LYS A 74 18.12 9.25 -17.41
C LYS A 74 18.09 10.73 -16.96
N ASP A 75 16.97 11.42 -17.04
CA ASP A 75 16.84 12.79 -16.56
C ASP A 75 15.76 12.83 -15.49
N THR A 76 16.16 12.39 -14.33
CA THR A 76 15.38 12.45 -13.10
C THR A 76 15.24 13.89 -12.63
N THR A 77 14.65 14.73 -13.46
CA THR A 77 14.20 16.04 -13.03
C THR A 77 12.80 15.88 -12.47
N TYR A 78 12.74 15.78 -11.25
CA TYR A 78 11.60 15.65 -10.39
C TYR A 78 10.88 16.98 -10.29
N LYS A 79 9.71 17.08 -10.84
CA LYS A 79 8.84 18.21 -10.60
C LYS A 79 7.96 17.89 -9.40
N LEU A 80 8.32 18.39 -8.27
CA LEU A 80 7.34 18.59 -7.23
C LEU A 80 6.28 19.49 -7.83
N LEU A 81 5.08 18.95 -8.06
CA LEU A 81 3.84 19.67 -8.16
C LEU A 81 4.07 21.12 -8.61
N THR A 82 4.33 21.30 -9.90
CA THR A 82 4.81 22.57 -10.48
C THR A 82 3.81 23.73 -10.43
N ASN A 83 2.62 23.49 -9.83
CA ASN A 83 1.55 24.47 -9.75
C ASN A 83 1.15 24.80 -8.31
N ILE A 84 2.05 24.62 -7.33
CA ILE A 84 1.63 24.75 -5.96
C ILE A 84 2.16 26.02 -5.35
N ASP A 85 1.22 26.85 -5.00
CA ASP A 85 1.32 27.77 -3.88
C ASP A 85 1.38 27.05 -2.50
N GLU A 86 1.39 25.72 -2.50
CA GLU A 86 1.35 24.88 -1.32
C GLU A 86 2.69 24.89 -0.61
N ARG A 87 2.69 25.49 0.56
CA ARG A 87 3.87 25.71 1.39
C ARG A 87 4.30 24.51 2.20
N PHE A 88 3.43 23.51 2.39
CA PHE A 88 3.62 22.51 3.42
C PHE A 88 3.41 21.09 2.90
N ILE A 89 4.34 20.19 3.27
CA ILE A 89 4.23 18.76 3.06
C ILE A 89 3.98 18.11 4.42
N ILE A 90 2.91 17.32 4.53
CA ILE A 90 2.61 16.57 5.75
C ILE A 90 3.35 15.24 5.71
N LEU A 91 4.21 14.99 6.69
CA LEU A 91 4.83 13.69 6.90
C LEU A 91 4.05 12.84 7.92
N ASP A 92 3.45 13.46 8.92
CA ASP A 92 2.54 12.79 9.86
C ASP A 92 1.38 13.70 10.26
N ALA A 93 0.28 13.11 10.73
CA ALA A 93 -0.99 13.73 11.13
C ALA A 93 -1.97 14.05 9.99
N ASN A 94 -1.79 13.50 8.78
CA ASN A 94 -2.74 13.75 7.69
C ASN A 94 -4.19 13.37 8.05
N ASN A 95 -4.42 12.19 8.61
CA ASN A 95 -5.77 11.75 9.01
C ASN A 95 -6.39 12.70 10.06
N ARG A 96 -5.59 13.18 11.01
CA ARG A 96 -6.01 14.16 12.01
C ARG A 96 -6.41 15.49 11.36
N LEU A 97 -5.58 16.00 10.47
CA LEU A 97 -5.88 17.24 9.75
C LEU A 97 -7.13 17.11 8.86
N GLN A 98 -7.27 16.02 8.11
CA GLN A 98 -8.46 15.80 7.28
C GLN A 98 -9.72 15.66 8.12
N PHE A 99 -9.64 14.98 9.27
CA PHE A 99 -10.74 14.91 10.21
C PHE A 99 -11.14 16.30 10.74
N LEU A 100 -10.17 17.10 11.20
CA LEU A 100 -10.42 18.45 11.73
C LEU A 100 -11.01 19.36 10.65
N LYS A 101 -10.50 19.32 9.43
CA LYS A 101 -11.10 20.02 8.29
C LYS A 101 -12.57 19.64 8.12
N SER A 102 -12.88 18.34 8.08
CA SER A 102 -14.24 17.86 7.90
C SER A 102 -15.15 18.23 9.07
N LEU A 103 -14.62 18.27 10.29
CA LEU A 103 -15.34 18.69 11.49
C LEU A 103 -15.68 20.18 11.44
N PHE A 104 -14.68 21.04 11.24
CA PHE A 104 -14.86 22.49 11.27
C PHE A 104 -15.62 23.02 10.05
N ASN A 105 -15.52 22.33 8.90
CA ASN A 105 -16.35 22.64 7.72
C ASN A 105 -17.78 22.06 7.81
N ASN A 106 -18.15 21.40 8.91
CA ASN A 106 -19.46 20.76 9.07
C ASN A 106 -19.76 19.64 8.05
N GLU A 107 -18.74 18.98 7.54
CA GLU A 107 -18.86 17.82 6.67
C GLU A 107 -18.97 16.51 7.47
N TYR A 108 -18.34 16.48 8.65
CA TYR A 108 -18.43 15.35 9.57
C TYR A 108 -19.70 15.42 10.42
N VAL A 109 -20.45 14.33 10.43
CA VAL A 109 -21.60 14.16 11.31
C VAL A 109 -21.15 13.46 12.58
N ILE A 110 -21.16 14.17 13.71
CA ILE A 110 -20.84 13.62 15.02
C ILE A 110 -21.95 12.61 15.38
N PRO A 111 -21.62 11.33 15.59
CA PRO A 111 -22.63 10.30 15.75
C PRO A 111 -23.37 10.42 17.09
N LYS A 112 -24.56 9.82 17.16
CA LYS A 112 -25.31 9.63 18.40
C LYS A 112 -24.42 9.02 19.48
N GLY A 113 -24.52 9.53 20.69
CA GLY A 113 -23.79 9.03 21.84
C GLY A 113 -23.66 10.06 22.96
N THR A 114 -23.08 9.61 24.06
CA THR A 114 -22.70 10.45 25.20
C THR A 114 -21.22 10.75 25.12
N TYR A 115 -20.86 12.00 25.30
CA TYR A 115 -19.50 12.53 25.20
C TYR A 115 -19.13 13.27 26.46
N GLU A 116 -17.94 13.05 26.96
CA GLU A 116 -17.33 13.81 28.02
C GLU A 116 -16.43 14.88 27.43
N ILE A 117 -16.60 16.11 27.80
CA ILE A 117 -15.81 17.25 27.34
C ILE A 117 -15.24 18.03 28.52
N LEU A 118 -13.95 18.35 28.41
CA LEU A 118 -13.30 19.24 29.37
C LEU A 118 -13.63 20.69 29.01
N VAL A 119 -14.30 21.43 29.87
CA VAL A 119 -14.59 22.86 29.71
C VAL A 119 -13.95 23.58 30.89
N GLY A 120 -13.01 24.47 30.62
CA GLY A 120 -12.17 25.04 31.68
C GLY A 120 -11.42 23.93 32.45
N ASN A 121 -11.67 23.84 33.76
CA ASN A 121 -11.06 22.83 34.63
C ASN A 121 -12.00 21.66 34.98
N GLY A 122 -13.17 21.57 34.37
CA GLY A 122 -14.20 20.59 34.69
C GLY A 122 -14.64 19.71 33.54
N MET A 123 -14.86 18.43 33.82
CA MET A 123 -15.44 17.50 32.84
C MET A 123 -16.97 17.68 32.86
N VAL A 124 -17.54 17.90 31.68
CA VAL A 124 -18.98 18.00 31.45
C VAL A 124 -19.42 16.92 30.50
N THR A 125 -20.58 16.35 30.74
CA THR A 125 -21.16 15.31 29.85
C THR A 125 -22.26 15.96 29.00
N PHE A 126 -22.19 15.71 27.67
CA PHE A 126 -23.29 16.09 26.77
C PHE A 126 -23.72 14.87 25.93
N THR A 127 -24.98 14.83 25.57
CA THR A 127 -25.59 13.70 24.87
C THR A 127 -26.18 14.16 23.53
N ILE A 128 -25.90 13.40 22.50
CA ILE A 128 -26.49 13.55 21.17
C ILE A 128 -27.53 12.47 21.00
N ASP A 129 -28.81 12.82 21.06
CA ASP A 129 -29.93 11.87 20.98
C ASP A 129 -30.38 11.58 19.55
N LYS A 130 -30.11 12.49 18.62
CA LYS A 130 -30.45 12.37 17.19
C LYS A 130 -29.46 11.44 16.47
N ALA A 131 -29.77 11.08 15.24
CA ALA A 131 -28.92 10.22 14.39
C ALA A 131 -27.51 10.78 14.17
N GLY A 132 -27.25 12.02 14.53
CA GLY A 132 -26.00 12.76 14.53
C GLY A 132 -26.26 14.24 14.37
N ILE A 133 -25.25 15.06 14.69
CA ILE A 133 -25.28 16.51 14.53
C ILE A 133 -24.01 17.00 13.85
N HIS A 134 -24.07 18.16 13.21
CA HIS A 134 -22.86 18.82 12.71
C HIS A 134 -22.20 19.62 13.83
N PHE A 135 -20.92 19.95 13.66
CA PHE A 135 -20.15 20.69 14.65
C PHE A 135 -20.79 22.04 14.99
N ARG A 136 -21.35 22.76 14.00
CA ARG A 136 -22.08 24.02 14.19
C ARG A 136 -23.32 23.91 15.09
N ASP A 137 -23.86 22.70 15.24
CA ASP A 137 -25.06 22.43 16.03
C ASP A 137 -24.72 22.00 17.47
N VAL A 138 -23.44 21.90 17.82
CA VAL A 138 -22.92 21.69 19.17
C VAL A 138 -23.03 23.02 19.93
N ASP A 139 -23.21 22.95 21.24
CA ASP A 139 -23.18 24.13 22.10
C ASP A 139 -21.90 24.96 21.89
N THR A 140 -22.03 26.29 21.90
CA THR A 140 -20.95 27.24 21.59
C THR A 140 -19.76 27.07 22.54
N ASP A 141 -20.03 26.89 23.83
CA ASP A 141 -18.97 26.73 24.85
C ASP A 141 -18.16 25.44 24.57
N TYR A 142 -18.82 24.38 24.08
CA TYR A 142 -18.15 23.13 23.70
C TYR A 142 -17.40 23.29 22.39
N GLN A 143 -17.97 24.02 21.41
CA GLN A 143 -17.24 24.31 20.16
C GLN A 143 -15.94 25.07 20.46
N ASP A 144 -15.99 26.10 21.31
CA ASP A 144 -14.82 26.92 21.61
C ASP A 144 -13.78 26.13 22.41
N ALA A 145 -14.22 25.34 23.40
CA ALA A 145 -13.35 24.44 24.11
C ALA A 145 -12.62 23.47 23.15
N ILE A 146 -13.29 22.94 22.11
CA ILE A 146 -12.70 22.04 21.11
C ILE A 146 -11.69 22.78 20.22
N LYS A 147 -12.03 23.97 19.73
CA LYS A 147 -11.16 24.78 18.86
C LYS A 147 -9.85 25.17 19.54
N GLU A 148 -9.88 25.43 20.83
CA GLU A 148 -8.75 25.84 21.64
C GLU A 148 -7.83 24.70 22.07
N ARG A 149 -8.20 23.41 21.84
CA ARG A 149 -7.33 22.27 22.13
C ARG A 149 -6.00 22.38 21.42
N LEU A 150 -4.93 22.00 22.11
CA LEU A 150 -3.58 22.17 21.61
C LEU A 150 -3.07 20.93 20.91
N ILE A 151 -2.38 21.14 19.79
CA ILE A 151 -1.62 20.11 19.11
C ILE A 151 -0.15 20.53 18.98
N SER A 152 0.76 19.61 19.25
CA SER A 152 2.18 19.82 19.05
C SER A 152 2.53 19.68 17.56
N VAL A 153 3.33 20.60 17.03
CA VAL A 153 3.76 20.58 15.63
C VAL A 153 5.28 20.66 15.53
N THR A 154 5.88 19.69 14.88
CA THR A 154 7.26 19.74 14.46
C THR A 154 7.31 20.20 13.01
N GLU A 155 7.76 21.42 12.79
CA GLU A 155 7.91 21.99 11.45
C GLU A 155 9.39 21.99 11.06
N TYR A 156 9.72 21.22 10.02
CA TYR A 156 11.05 21.27 9.40
C TYR A 156 11.07 22.38 8.34
N GLY A 157 12.20 23.04 8.19
CA GLY A 157 12.49 23.84 7.00
C GLY A 157 12.65 22.92 5.78
N SER A 158 13.05 23.49 4.64
CA SER A 158 13.31 22.70 3.43
C SER A 158 14.36 21.62 3.68
N ILE A 159 13.97 20.36 3.57
CA ILE A 159 14.83 19.18 3.69
C ILE A 159 14.77 18.33 2.43
N SER A 160 15.81 17.54 2.15
CA SER A 160 15.83 16.67 0.97
C SER A 160 14.78 15.57 1.02
N ARG A 161 14.41 15.03 -0.15
CA ARG A 161 13.49 13.89 -0.28
C ARG A 161 13.94 12.70 0.58
N LYS A 162 15.23 12.36 0.50
CA LYS A 162 15.81 11.31 1.36
C LYS A 162 15.58 11.59 2.83
N ARG A 163 15.83 12.82 3.28
CA ARG A 163 15.61 13.19 4.69
C ARG A 163 14.15 13.11 5.09
N MET A 164 13.20 13.47 4.20
CA MET A 164 11.78 13.26 4.45
C MET A 164 11.45 11.78 4.65
N SER A 165 12.01 10.89 3.81
CA SER A 165 11.86 9.45 3.95
C SER A 165 12.41 8.94 5.28
N ASP A 166 13.62 9.37 5.67
CA ASP A 166 14.24 8.98 6.94
C ASP A 166 13.39 9.44 8.15
N VAL A 167 12.87 10.66 8.10
CA VAL A 167 11.98 11.19 9.15
C VAL A 167 10.68 10.39 9.22
N PHE A 168 10.04 10.12 8.08
CA PHE A 168 8.81 9.33 8.03
C PHE A 168 9.00 7.92 8.58
N ILE A 169 10.06 7.24 8.16
CA ILE A 169 10.39 5.88 8.64
C ILE A 169 10.68 5.91 10.15
N GLY A 170 11.44 6.92 10.61
CA GLY A 170 11.78 7.10 12.02
C GLY A 170 10.53 7.34 12.89
N LEU A 171 9.62 8.20 12.48
CA LEU A 171 8.36 8.47 13.19
C LEU A 171 7.52 7.21 13.38
N ASN A 172 7.55 6.33 12.39
CA ASN A 172 6.77 5.11 12.39
C ASN A 172 7.52 3.89 12.95
N SER A 173 8.72 4.06 13.50
CA SER A 173 9.51 2.94 14.06
C SER A 173 8.89 2.33 15.30
N GLY A 174 8.10 3.08 16.06
CA GLY A 174 7.38 2.63 17.26
C GLY A 174 5.95 2.13 17.01
N VAL A 175 5.41 2.33 15.82
CA VAL A 175 4.06 1.86 15.42
C VAL A 175 4.26 0.77 14.37
N ALA A 176 3.41 -0.26 14.40
CA ALA A 176 3.45 -1.35 13.42
C ALA A 176 3.06 -0.87 12.01
N VAL A 177 3.96 -0.11 11.37
CA VAL A 177 3.85 0.24 9.95
C VAL A 177 4.08 -1.01 9.14
N LYS A 178 3.19 -1.30 8.21
CA LYS A 178 3.37 -2.45 7.33
C LYS A 178 4.68 -2.33 6.55
N PRO A 179 5.40 -3.44 6.32
CA PRO A 179 6.66 -3.40 5.58
C PRO A 179 6.54 -2.70 4.22
N GLN A 180 5.41 -2.88 3.51
CA GLN A 180 5.20 -2.22 2.23
C GLN A 180 5.05 -0.70 2.33
N GLU A 181 4.54 -0.18 3.43
CA GLU A 181 4.47 1.28 3.66
C GLU A 181 5.87 1.88 3.82
N LYS A 182 6.75 1.16 4.52
CA LYS A 182 8.15 1.57 4.65
C LYS A 182 8.84 1.57 3.29
N ARG A 183 8.64 0.52 2.48
CA ARG A 183 9.19 0.42 1.12
C ARG A 183 8.69 1.55 0.22
N ASN A 184 7.41 1.90 0.29
CA ASN A 184 6.84 2.99 -0.49
C ASN A 184 7.45 4.35 -0.13
N ALA A 185 7.83 4.54 1.13
CA ALA A 185 8.47 5.77 1.58
C ALA A 185 9.94 5.88 1.16
N MET A 186 10.60 4.76 0.80
CA MET A 186 11.99 4.78 0.34
C MET A 186 12.16 5.67 -0.89
N ASP A 187 13.25 6.41 -0.93
CA ASP A 187 13.69 7.17 -2.11
C ASP A 187 14.33 6.22 -3.12
N SER A 188 13.51 5.50 -3.85
CA SER A 188 13.89 4.37 -4.69
C SER A 188 13.06 4.37 -5.98
N ALA A 189 13.72 4.10 -7.10
CA ALA A 189 13.06 3.95 -8.40
C ALA A 189 12.03 2.80 -8.38
N TRP A 190 12.35 1.70 -7.70
CA TRP A 190 11.41 0.58 -7.54
C TRP A 190 10.12 1.00 -6.86
N SER A 191 10.22 1.82 -5.78
CA SER A 191 9.04 2.29 -5.06
C SER A 191 8.12 3.13 -5.97
N GLU A 192 8.70 4.00 -6.76
CA GLU A 192 7.97 4.88 -7.67
C GLU A 192 7.28 4.08 -8.79
N HIS A 193 8.05 3.24 -9.48
CA HIS A 193 7.54 2.47 -10.62
C HIS A 193 6.47 1.46 -10.23
N ILE A 194 6.64 0.72 -9.12
CA ILE A 194 5.62 -0.22 -8.65
C ILE A 194 4.35 0.51 -8.24
N ARG A 195 4.47 1.63 -7.54
CA ARG A 195 3.31 2.45 -7.17
C ARG A 195 2.56 2.94 -8.41
N ASP A 196 3.27 3.41 -9.42
CA ASP A 196 2.68 3.91 -10.65
C ASP A 196 2.00 2.80 -11.45
N LEU A 197 2.63 1.64 -11.53
CA LEU A 197 2.10 0.47 -12.21
C LEU A 197 0.78 -0.01 -11.57
N CYS A 198 0.63 0.17 -10.27
CA CYS A 198 -0.57 -0.24 -9.52
C CYS A 198 -1.69 0.80 -9.51
N LYS A 199 -1.49 2.00 -10.04
CA LYS A 199 -2.56 3.03 -10.12
C LYS A 199 -3.51 2.76 -11.28
N GLU A 200 -4.83 2.76 -10.99
CA GLU A 200 -5.88 2.50 -12.00
C GLU A 200 -5.77 3.43 -13.22
N LYS A 201 -5.58 4.74 -12.99
CA LYS A 201 -5.47 5.74 -14.05
C LYS A 201 -4.23 5.56 -14.94
N ASN A 202 -3.18 4.94 -14.43
CA ASN A 202 -1.91 4.77 -15.14
C ASN A 202 -1.85 3.43 -15.86
N ASN A 203 -2.38 2.37 -15.22
CA ASN A 203 -2.39 1.03 -15.78
C ASN A 203 -3.67 0.27 -15.39
N PRO A 204 -4.79 0.51 -16.09
CA PRO A 204 -6.08 -0.12 -15.78
C PRO A 204 -6.03 -1.64 -15.91
N LYS A 205 -5.16 -2.19 -16.76
CA LYS A 205 -4.98 -3.64 -16.95
C LYS A 205 -4.41 -4.29 -15.69
N VAL A 206 -3.33 -3.75 -15.14
CA VAL A 206 -2.71 -4.24 -13.90
C VAL A 206 -3.65 -4.03 -12.72
N TYR A 207 -4.28 -2.87 -12.64
CA TYR A 207 -5.22 -2.59 -11.54
C TYR A 207 -6.44 -3.51 -11.59
N GLY A 208 -6.98 -3.79 -12.76
CA GLY A 208 -8.07 -4.76 -12.97
C GLY A 208 -7.66 -6.17 -12.53
N PHE A 209 -6.44 -6.60 -12.85
CA PHE A 209 -5.89 -7.86 -12.38
C PHE A 209 -5.77 -7.89 -10.85
N LEU A 210 -5.28 -6.83 -10.23
CA LEU A 210 -5.20 -6.75 -8.77
C LEU A 210 -6.58 -6.81 -8.10
N LYS A 211 -7.60 -6.17 -8.67
CA LYS A 211 -8.99 -6.30 -8.20
C LYS A 211 -9.55 -7.71 -8.35
N LEU A 212 -9.05 -8.47 -9.30
CA LEU A 212 -9.41 -9.88 -9.45
C LEU A 212 -8.80 -10.73 -8.33
N MET A 213 -7.54 -10.44 -7.95
CA MET A 213 -6.78 -11.18 -6.94
C MET A 213 -7.16 -10.81 -5.50
N MET A 214 -7.62 -9.59 -5.25
CA MET A 214 -7.90 -9.09 -3.92
C MET A 214 -9.06 -8.10 -3.89
N LYS A 215 -9.78 -8.06 -2.79
CA LYS A 215 -10.98 -7.21 -2.63
C LYS A 215 -10.66 -5.72 -2.76
N ASP A 216 -9.54 -5.28 -2.21
CA ASP A 216 -9.10 -3.88 -2.19
C ASP A 216 -7.58 -3.82 -2.35
N PRO A 217 -7.07 -3.57 -3.58
CA PRO A 217 -5.63 -3.48 -3.84
C PRO A 217 -4.95 -2.30 -3.15
N ASP A 218 -5.70 -1.22 -2.90
CA ASP A 218 -5.16 0.00 -2.30
C ASP A 218 -5.02 -0.13 -0.77
N LYS A 219 -5.81 -1.02 -0.14
CA LYS A 219 -5.82 -1.17 1.30
C LYS A 219 -4.47 -1.67 1.85
N GLY A 220 -3.77 -0.76 2.53
CA GLY A 220 -2.45 -1.05 3.11
C GLY A 220 -1.43 -1.46 2.06
N TYR A 221 -1.58 -0.95 0.83
CA TYR A 221 -0.71 -1.20 -0.33
C TYR A 221 -0.58 -2.68 -0.75
N ALA A 222 -1.60 -3.48 -0.51
CA ALA A 222 -1.58 -4.91 -0.80
C ALA A 222 -1.29 -5.22 -2.28
N GLY A 223 -1.84 -4.43 -3.21
CA GLY A 223 -1.56 -4.57 -4.65
C GLY A 223 -0.10 -4.30 -4.99
N GLN A 224 0.49 -3.28 -4.38
CA GLN A 224 1.90 -2.94 -4.61
C GLN A 224 2.82 -4.02 -4.05
N GLU A 225 2.52 -4.55 -2.86
CA GLU A 225 3.27 -5.67 -2.29
C GLU A 225 3.20 -6.91 -3.19
N TYR A 226 2.01 -7.20 -3.74
CA TYR A 226 1.84 -8.33 -4.65
C TYR A 226 2.68 -8.19 -5.92
N ILE A 227 2.68 -7.02 -6.55
CA ILE A 227 3.51 -6.74 -7.74
C ILE A 227 5.00 -6.77 -7.40
N ALA A 228 5.39 -6.21 -6.25
CA ALA A 228 6.78 -6.27 -5.78
C ALA A 228 7.26 -7.74 -5.64
N ARG A 229 6.43 -8.61 -5.08
CA ARG A 229 6.71 -10.04 -4.97
C ARG A 229 6.83 -10.72 -6.36
N CYS A 230 5.97 -10.35 -7.31
CA CYS A 230 6.11 -10.83 -8.69
C CYS A 230 7.46 -10.42 -9.30
N PHE A 231 7.90 -9.18 -9.08
CA PHE A 231 9.18 -8.71 -9.60
C PHE A 231 10.38 -9.36 -8.91
N ASP A 232 10.32 -9.56 -7.60
CA ASP A 232 11.38 -10.28 -6.88
C ASP A 232 11.49 -11.75 -7.33
N ILE A 233 10.37 -12.40 -7.66
CA ILE A 233 10.36 -13.75 -8.27
C ILE A 233 11.20 -13.79 -9.56
N GLN A 234 11.11 -12.80 -10.43
CA GLN A 234 11.84 -12.76 -11.69
C GLN A 234 13.37 -12.68 -11.51
N ARG A 235 13.80 -12.17 -10.37
CA ARG A 235 15.21 -12.00 -10.00
C ARG A 235 15.83 -13.27 -9.44
N LEU A 236 15.00 -14.28 -9.13
CA LEU A 236 15.48 -15.57 -8.66
C LEU A 236 16.25 -16.29 -9.80
N LYS A 237 17.42 -16.77 -9.46
CA LYS A 237 18.18 -17.62 -10.40
C LYS A 237 17.42 -18.90 -10.69
N VAL A 238 17.58 -19.42 -11.91
CA VAL A 238 16.98 -20.69 -12.33
C VAL A 238 17.32 -21.80 -11.32
N GLY A 239 16.31 -22.58 -10.95
CA GLY A 239 16.43 -23.66 -9.96
C GLY A 239 16.53 -23.22 -8.50
N LYS A 240 16.46 -21.90 -8.21
CA LYS A 240 16.39 -21.43 -6.82
C LYS A 240 14.95 -21.45 -6.32
N PRO A 241 14.72 -21.90 -5.08
CA PRO A 241 13.38 -21.97 -4.51
C PRO A 241 12.78 -20.57 -4.33
N ILE A 242 11.45 -20.49 -4.39
CA ILE A 242 10.74 -19.26 -4.04
C ILE A 242 10.92 -19.00 -2.54
N SER A 243 11.76 -18.04 -2.22
CA SER A 243 11.91 -17.51 -0.88
C SER A 243 11.79 -16.00 -0.96
N ILE A 244 10.55 -15.51 -0.96
CA ILE A 244 10.26 -14.08 -0.95
C ILE A 244 9.85 -13.72 0.46
N ASN A 245 10.69 -12.96 1.10
CA ASN A 245 10.45 -12.41 2.42
C ASN A 245 10.67 -10.90 2.41
N ASP A 246 10.42 -10.24 3.52
CA ASP A 246 10.58 -8.80 3.60
C ASP A 246 12.03 -8.34 3.39
N ASP A 247 13.01 -9.18 3.73
CA ASP A 247 14.44 -8.84 3.53
C ASP A 247 14.82 -8.83 2.05
N THR A 248 14.33 -9.79 1.25
CA THR A 248 14.59 -9.81 -0.20
C THR A 248 13.92 -8.65 -0.89
N LEU A 249 12.68 -8.34 -0.51
CA LEU A 249 11.97 -7.18 -1.02
C LEU A 249 12.66 -5.86 -0.63
N ASN A 250 13.08 -5.72 0.63
CA ASN A 250 13.79 -4.52 1.07
C ASN A 250 15.07 -4.30 0.27
N LYS A 251 15.87 -5.36 0.04
CA LYS A 251 17.06 -5.28 -0.81
C LYS A 251 16.76 -4.81 -2.22
N MET A 252 15.67 -5.31 -2.85
CA MET A 252 15.24 -4.84 -4.16
C MET A 252 14.95 -3.34 -4.16
N TYR A 253 14.25 -2.84 -3.13
CA TYR A 253 13.92 -1.42 -3.02
C TYR A 253 15.14 -0.54 -2.66
N GLU A 254 16.16 -1.09 -2.03
CA GLU A 254 17.40 -0.38 -1.68
C GLU A 254 18.39 -0.28 -2.85
N GLU A 255 18.20 -1.04 -3.93
CA GLU A 255 19.04 -0.99 -5.11
C GLU A 255 18.95 0.37 -5.79
N LYS A 256 20.12 0.95 -6.02
CA LYS A 256 20.25 2.26 -6.67
C LYS A 256 20.25 2.17 -8.19
N ASP A 257 20.76 1.05 -8.71
CA ASP A 257 20.92 0.85 -10.14
C ASP A 257 19.65 0.19 -10.68
N PHE A 258 18.70 1.04 -11.05
CA PHE A 258 17.49 0.62 -11.74
C PHE A 258 17.80 0.53 -13.24
N LEU A 259 17.69 -0.67 -13.78
CA LEU A 259 17.90 -0.91 -15.21
C LEU A 259 16.58 -0.87 -15.96
N ASP A 260 16.44 0.06 -16.91
CA ASP A 260 15.24 0.20 -17.75
C ASP A 260 14.88 -1.13 -18.46
N ASP A 261 15.88 -1.87 -18.93
CA ASP A 261 15.68 -3.17 -19.56
C ASP A 261 15.09 -4.20 -18.59
N GLU A 262 15.52 -4.20 -17.35
CA GLU A 262 14.96 -5.09 -16.31
C GLU A 262 13.49 -4.74 -16.04
N TRP A 263 13.16 -3.47 -15.93
CA TRP A 263 11.79 -3.01 -15.75
C TRP A 263 10.89 -3.41 -16.92
N LEU A 264 11.33 -3.18 -18.15
CA LEU A 264 10.59 -3.54 -19.36
C LEU A 264 10.34 -5.05 -19.43
N LYS A 265 11.36 -5.86 -19.14
CA LYS A 265 11.26 -7.31 -19.07
C LYS A 265 10.27 -7.77 -18.00
N ASN A 266 10.34 -7.18 -16.80
CA ASN A 266 9.47 -7.49 -15.69
C ASN A 266 8.01 -7.15 -16.01
N THR A 267 7.77 -5.98 -16.58
CA THR A 267 6.43 -5.53 -16.97
C THR A 267 5.87 -6.38 -18.11
N SER A 268 6.68 -6.77 -19.09
CA SER A 268 6.28 -7.64 -20.20
C SER A 268 5.81 -9.00 -19.68
N ARG A 269 6.59 -9.64 -18.82
CA ARG A 269 6.22 -10.94 -18.23
C ARG A 269 4.96 -10.85 -17.37
N LEU A 270 4.83 -9.81 -16.57
CA LEU A 270 3.60 -9.56 -15.80
C LEU A 270 2.38 -9.42 -16.73
N ASN A 271 2.52 -8.69 -17.83
CA ASN A 271 1.45 -8.53 -18.80
C ASN A 271 1.07 -9.87 -19.48
N THR A 272 2.03 -10.74 -19.71
CA THR A 272 1.78 -12.09 -20.23
C THR A 272 1.00 -12.92 -19.20
N LEU A 273 1.42 -12.92 -17.93
CA LEU A 273 0.67 -13.57 -16.86
C LEU A 273 -0.77 -13.08 -16.79
N ILE A 274 -1.00 -11.76 -16.77
CA ILE A 274 -2.34 -11.17 -16.72
C ILE A 274 -3.18 -11.64 -17.92
N THR A 275 -2.58 -11.74 -19.09
CA THR A 275 -3.26 -12.26 -20.29
C THR A 275 -3.66 -13.72 -20.10
N TYR A 276 -2.78 -14.56 -19.58
CA TYR A 276 -3.08 -15.98 -19.37
C TYR A 276 -4.16 -16.18 -18.30
N VAL A 277 -4.12 -15.42 -17.20
CA VAL A 277 -5.18 -15.45 -16.17
C VAL A 277 -6.53 -15.05 -16.76
N ASN A 278 -6.58 -13.97 -17.55
CA ASN A 278 -7.82 -13.52 -18.16
C ASN A 278 -8.35 -14.52 -19.20
N ASN A 279 -7.48 -15.13 -19.99
CA ASN A 279 -7.87 -16.20 -20.93
C ASN A 279 -8.47 -17.38 -20.16
N SER A 280 -7.83 -17.82 -19.08
CA SER A 280 -8.31 -18.93 -18.25
C SER A 280 -9.68 -18.68 -17.62
N LEU A 281 -9.99 -17.44 -17.26
CA LEU A 281 -11.32 -17.08 -16.73
C LEU A 281 -12.44 -17.20 -17.77
N ASN A 282 -12.08 -17.10 -19.06
CA ASN A 282 -13.01 -17.16 -20.19
C ASN A 282 -12.96 -18.51 -20.94
N ASP A 283 -12.01 -19.37 -20.59
CA ASP A 283 -11.83 -20.67 -21.23
C ASP A 283 -12.71 -21.73 -20.55
N ASN A 284 -13.76 -22.16 -21.26
CA ASN A 284 -14.71 -23.15 -20.77
C ASN A 284 -14.13 -24.59 -20.79
N SER A 285 -12.98 -24.82 -21.40
CA SER A 285 -12.31 -26.13 -21.42
C SER A 285 -11.50 -26.41 -20.15
N ILE A 286 -11.25 -25.37 -19.33
CA ILE A 286 -10.50 -25.51 -18.07
C ILE A 286 -11.38 -26.11 -17.00
N THR A 287 -10.89 -27.17 -16.37
CA THR A 287 -11.59 -27.90 -15.29
C THR A 287 -11.44 -27.23 -13.92
N VAL A 288 -10.50 -26.29 -13.79
CA VAL A 288 -10.21 -25.58 -12.54
C VAL A 288 -11.35 -24.63 -12.16
N HIS A 289 -11.77 -24.68 -10.92
CA HIS A 289 -12.84 -23.82 -10.44
C HIS A 289 -12.42 -22.33 -10.49
N LYS A 290 -13.34 -21.44 -10.94
CA LYS A 290 -13.04 -20.01 -11.11
C LYS A 290 -12.56 -19.30 -9.84
N SER A 291 -12.93 -19.77 -8.65
CA SER A 291 -12.40 -19.23 -7.39
C SER A 291 -10.93 -19.59 -7.16
N SER A 292 -10.48 -20.73 -7.69
CA SER A 292 -9.08 -21.16 -7.62
C SER A 292 -8.20 -20.29 -8.49
N LEU A 293 -8.68 -19.85 -9.65
CA LEU A 293 -7.98 -18.92 -10.54
C LEU A 293 -7.68 -17.55 -9.88
N LYS A 294 -8.33 -17.25 -8.76
CA LYS A 294 -8.12 -16.01 -7.97
C LYS A 294 -7.22 -16.21 -6.76
N ARG A 295 -6.65 -17.40 -6.57
CA ARG A 295 -5.72 -17.64 -5.47
C ARG A 295 -4.36 -17.01 -5.76
N GLY A 296 -3.99 -15.99 -5.01
CA GLY A 296 -2.73 -15.27 -5.19
C GLY A 296 -1.50 -16.18 -5.10
N SER A 297 -1.50 -17.19 -4.23
CA SER A 297 -0.39 -18.15 -4.11
C SER A 297 -0.26 -19.04 -5.35
N MET A 298 -1.36 -19.52 -5.92
CA MET A 298 -1.34 -20.29 -7.16
C MET A 298 -0.78 -19.47 -8.30
N ILE A 299 -1.29 -18.25 -8.50
CA ILE A 299 -0.81 -17.38 -9.56
C ILE A 299 0.68 -17.05 -9.40
N MET A 300 1.15 -16.85 -8.17
CA MET A 300 2.58 -16.64 -7.92
C MET A 300 3.43 -17.88 -8.25
N ASN A 301 2.96 -19.07 -7.94
CA ASN A 301 3.66 -20.30 -8.28
C ASN A 301 3.75 -20.49 -9.81
N LEU A 302 2.64 -20.26 -10.53
CA LEU A 302 2.63 -20.33 -12.01
C LEU A 302 3.53 -19.24 -12.60
N TYR A 303 3.53 -18.05 -12.04
CA TYR A 303 4.41 -16.99 -12.47
C TYR A 303 5.89 -17.33 -12.27
N TYR A 304 6.23 -17.98 -11.17
CA TYR A 304 7.59 -18.50 -10.98
C TYR A 304 7.97 -19.49 -12.08
N LEU A 305 7.11 -20.45 -12.41
CA LEU A 305 7.37 -21.42 -13.50
C LEU A 305 7.53 -20.74 -14.88
N MET A 306 6.76 -19.68 -15.13
CA MET A 306 6.96 -18.82 -16.31
C MET A 306 8.35 -18.15 -16.30
N CYS A 307 8.78 -17.64 -15.14
CA CYS A 307 10.08 -16.99 -14.99
C CYS A 307 11.26 -17.97 -15.14
N GLN A 308 11.05 -19.24 -14.76
CA GLN A 308 12.04 -20.30 -14.92
C GLN A 308 12.07 -20.89 -16.34
N GLY A 309 11.17 -20.46 -17.24
CA GLY A 309 11.09 -20.98 -18.61
C GLY A 309 10.41 -22.36 -18.75
N VAL A 310 9.72 -22.80 -17.70
CA VAL A 310 8.92 -24.04 -17.73
C VAL A 310 7.62 -23.80 -18.50
N ILE A 311 6.99 -22.64 -18.30
CA ILE A 311 5.76 -22.22 -18.99
C ILE A 311 6.13 -21.13 -20.00
N ASN A 312 5.98 -21.43 -21.30
CA ASN A 312 6.37 -20.54 -22.39
C ASN A 312 5.18 -20.08 -23.26
N ASN A 313 4.03 -20.73 -23.12
CA ASN A 313 2.81 -20.41 -23.88
C ASN A 313 1.55 -20.69 -23.05
N TYR A 314 0.38 -20.31 -23.61
CA TYR A 314 -0.90 -20.44 -22.90
C TYR A 314 -1.32 -21.91 -22.70
N ALA A 315 -1.02 -22.83 -23.63
CA ALA A 315 -1.35 -24.24 -23.45
C ALA A 315 -0.61 -24.82 -22.24
N GLN A 316 0.70 -24.59 -22.15
CA GLN A 316 1.50 -25.00 -21.00
C GLN A 316 1.04 -24.34 -19.69
N TYR A 317 0.58 -23.08 -19.75
CA TYR A 317 0.00 -22.40 -18.58
C TYR A 317 -1.28 -23.10 -18.11
N ARG A 318 -2.16 -23.48 -19.03
CA ARG A 318 -3.39 -24.21 -18.72
C ARG A 318 -3.08 -25.58 -18.09
N ASP A 319 -2.20 -26.35 -18.69
CA ASP A 319 -1.80 -27.66 -18.16
C ASP A 319 -1.18 -27.55 -16.77
N ALA A 320 -0.32 -26.54 -16.55
CA ALA A 320 0.26 -26.23 -15.24
C ALA A 320 -0.79 -25.80 -14.22
N LEU A 321 -1.81 -25.06 -14.64
CA LEU A 321 -2.89 -24.60 -13.78
C LEU A 321 -3.74 -25.76 -13.30
N GLU A 322 -4.10 -26.69 -14.20
CA GLU A 322 -4.89 -27.88 -13.87
C GLU A 322 -4.11 -28.80 -12.93
N GLU A 323 -2.84 -29.07 -13.23
CA GLU A 323 -1.98 -29.90 -12.37
C GLU A 323 -1.75 -29.26 -11.00
N HIS A 324 -1.56 -27.93 -10.96
CA HIS A 324 -1.43 -27.22 -9.67
C HIS A 324 -2.68 -27.36 -8.82
N GLU A 325 -3.86 -27.29 -9.41
CA GLU A 325 -5.14 -27.47 -8.70
C GLU A 325 -5.32 -28.90 -8.22
N GLU A 326 -4.91 -29.88 -9.03
CA GLU A 326 -4.91 -31.30 -8.66
C GLU A 326 -4.02 -31.52 -7.42
N ILE A 327 -2.75 -31.09 -7.47
CA ILE A 327 -1.83 -31.20 -6.34
C ILE A 327 -2.36 -30.45 -5.11
N TYR A 328 -2.97 -29.29 -5.31
CA TYR A 328 -3.52 -28.49 -4.20
C TYR A 328 -4.67 -29.20 -3.48
N ASN A 329 -5.43 -30.03 -4.20
CA ASN A 329 -6.54 -30.79 -3.65
C ASN A 329 -6.14 -32.20 -3.20
N ASP A 330 -4.94 -32.66 -3.56
CA ASP A 330 -4.39 -33.96 -3.17
C ASP A 330 -3.88 -33.90 -1.71
N THR A 331 -4.60 -34.53 -0.80
CA THR A 331 -4.24 -34.62 0.63
C THR A 331 -3.05 -35.54 0.88
N ASP A 332 -2.74 -36.43 -0.06
CA ASP A 332 -1.65 -37.41 0.04
C ASP A 332 -0.33 -36.82 -0.50
N PHE A 333 -0.40 -35.67 -1.19
CA PHE A 333 0.79 -34.94 -1.63
C PHE A 333 1.44 -34.18 -0.45
N THR A 334 2.20 -34.92 0.35
CA THR A 334 2.81 -34.43 1.58
C THR A 334 4.31 -34.61 1.63
N ILE A 335 4.99 -33.82 2.48
CA ILE A 335 6.34 -34.06 2.97
C ILE A 335 6.31 -33.98 4.49
N GLY A 336 6.45 -35.13 5.16
CA GLY A 336 6.23 -35.24 6.59
C GLY A 336 4.75 -35.03 6.92
N GLU A 337 4.47 -34.09 7.84
CA GLU A 337 3.11 -33.79 8.31
C GLU A 337 2.42 -32.65 7.51
N HIS A 338 3.07 -32.14 6.44
CA HIS A 338 2.61 -30.94 5.75
C HIS A 338 2.26 -31.23 4.27
N ASP A 339 1.10 -30.75 3.84
CA ASP A 339 0.62 -30.80 2.48
C ASP A 339 1.04 -29.57 1.63
N PHE A 340 0.68 -29.59 0.35
CA PHE A 340 0.97 -28.50 -0.56
C PHE A 340 0.17 -27.23 -0.24
N ARG A 341 -1.05 -27.35 0.30
CA ARG A 341 -1.84 -26.18 0.72
C ARG A 341 -1.12 -25.39 1.80
N TRP A 342 -0.60 -26.08 2.80
CA TRP A 342 0.21 -25.48 3.84
C TRP A 342 1.46 -24.79 3.25
N ALA A 343 2.14 -25.44 2.29
CA ALA A 343 3.30 -24.88 1.65
C ALA A 343 3.01 -23.59 0.86
N CYS A 344 1.83 -23.47 0.28
CA CYS A 344 1.40 -22.25 -0.43
C CYS A 344 1.23 -21.04 0.51
N GLY A 345 1.01 -21.26 1.81
CA GLY A 345 0.79 -20.21 2.78
C GLY A 345 2.05 -19.68 3.48
N GLY A 346 3.24 -20.23 3.21
CA GLY A 346 4.45 -19.87 3.94
C GLY A 346 5.71 -19.73 3.10
N SER A 347 6.81 -19.32 3.74
CA SER A 347 8.09 -19.00 3.08
C SER A 347 9.32 -19.76 3.62
N GLY A 348 9.18 -20.53 4.69
CA GLY A 348 10.31 -21.26 5.29
C GLY A 348 10.83 -22.42 4.42
N LEU A 349 11.96 -23.03 4.81
CA LEU A 349 12.62 -24.11 4.08
C LEU A 349 11.68 -25.30 3.78
N LYS A 350 10.86 -25.73 4.77
CA LYS A 350 9.89 -26.80 4.55
C LYS A 350 8.84 -26.45 3.49
N HIS A 351 8.33 -25.23 3.50
CA HIS A 351 7.38 -24.74 2.47
C HIS A 351 8.02 -24.77 1.07
N THR A 352 9.29 -24.36 0.99
CA THR A 352 10.05 -24.34 -0.25
C THR A 352 10.26 -25.74 -0.82
N THR A 353 10.60 -26.72 0.03
CA THR A 353 10.85 -28.10 -0.38
C THR A 353 9.59 -28.74 -0.97
N ILE A 354 8.41 -28.54 -0.34
CA ILE A 354 7.15 -29.08 -0.84
C ILE A 354 6.78 -28.42 -2.18
N ARG A 355 6.97 -27.11 -2.31
CA ARG A 355 6.72 -26.40 -3.59
C ARG A 355 7.61 -26.87 -4.71
N LEU A 356 8.90 -27.11 -4.46
CA LEU A 356 9.82 -27.63 -5.47
C LEU A 356 9.35 -29.00 -5.98
N LYS A 357 8.95 -29.91 -5.08
CA LYS A 357 8.42 -31.22 -5.49
C LYS A 357 7.14 -31.09 -6.34
N ALA A 358 6.26 -30.14 -6.00
CA ALA A 358 5.09 -29.85 -6.83
C ALA A 358 5.47 -29.30 -8.21
N PHE A 359 6.47 -28.43 -8.26
CA PHE A 359 6.96 -27.86 -9.54
C PHE A 359 7.62 -28.91 -10.44
N GLU A 360 8.37 -29.86 -9.89
CA GLU A 360 8.89 -31.01 -10.62
C GLU A 360 7.77 -31.84 -11.26
N ARG A 361 6.69 -32.08 -10.51
CA ARG A 361 5.51 -32.80 -11.02
C ARG A 361 4.82 -32.01 -12.13
N ILE A 362 4.59 -30.71 -11.96
CA ILE A 362 3.99 -29.83 -12.98
C ILE A 362 4.87 -29.80 -14.24
N GLN A 363 6.18 -29.67 -14.09
CA GLN A 363 7.11 -29.69 -15.22
C GLN A 363 7.03 -31.00 -16.00
N SER A 364 6.98 -32.14 -15.31
CA SER A 364 6.86 -33.46 -15.95
C SER A 364 5.54 -33.61 -16.73
N VAL A 365 4.44 -32.98 -16.30
CA VAL A 365 3.18 -32.95 -17.06
C VAL A 365 3.35 -32.14 -18.35
N ILE A 366 3.89 -30.92 -18.23
CA ILE A 366 4.12 -30.04 -19.39
C ILE A 366 5.03 -30.71 -20.45
N GLU A 367 6.08 -31.37 -20.00
CA GLU A 367 7.00 -32.09 -20.92
C GLU A 367 6.32 -33.23 -21.65
N ARG A 368 5.37 -33.95 -21.01
CA ARG A 368 4.61 -35.04 -21.66
C ARG A 368 3.58 -34.54 -22.66
N THR A 369 2.99 -33.39 -22.42
CA THR A 369 1.96 -32.81 -23.30
C THR A 369 2.55 -32.02 -24.47
N ALA A 370 3.88 -31.78 -24.47
CA ALA A 370 4.58 -31.09 -25.54
C ALA A 370 4.93 -32.01 -26.74
N TYR A 371 4.70 -33.32 -26.62
CA TYR A 371 4.88 -34.33 -27.68
C TYR A 371 3.52 -34.86 -28.15
#